data_d91937241d4a779114ec4a64c4dbeff3
#
_entry.id   d91937241d4a779114ec4a64c4dbeff3
#
_cell.length_a   1.000
_cell.length_b   1.000
_cell.length_c   1.000
_cell.angle_alpha   90.00
_cell.angle_beta   90.00
_cell.angle_gamma   90.00
#
_symmetry.space_group_name_H-M   'P 1'
#
loop_
_entity.id
_entity.type
_entity.pdbx_description
1 polymer ?
#
loop_
_entity_poly.entity_id
_entity_poly.type
_entity_poly.pdbx_seq_one_letter_code
_entity_poly.pdbx_strand_id
1 'polypeptide(L)'
;MGWLSELIRRPPLLHVASDTGSGPPVVMIHGIASSWVTFERLIPLVEPYHRVIAIDLLGFGDSPAPEHSRYTIAEHAAAFARTVASLKLGEPFVLVGHSMGALIASRYAAMHHRRLRKLVLVSPPVYLPTATISDGREAAAQGLYYRAYEYLRENPSFTIRAAAALARLSPIKNLLDVSERNWRPFVLSLQNSIETQTTLTDLAAVRVPIEVVYGSLDPFLAPSGLRVVEQLRSVTTHRVDGGDHVIRPRMARVIATAIG
;
A
#
# COMPACT_ATOMS: atom_id res chain seq x y z
N MET A 1 0.47 1.87 -36.28
CA MET A 1 -0.54 2.57 -35.42
C MET A 1 -0.46 2.18 -33.94
N GLY A 2 0.70 1.88 -33.36
CA GLY A 2 0.79 1.24 -32.03
C GLY A 2 1.23 2.15 -30.88
N TRP A 3 2.21 2.99 -31.03
CA TRP A 3 2.86 3.66 -29.90
C TRP A 3 2.17 4.97 -29.46
N LEU A 4 1.50 5.69 -30.33
CA LEU A 4 0.73 6.89 -29.97
C LEU A 4 -0.57 6.57 -29.23
N SER A 5 -1.16 5.37 -29.44
CA SER A 5 -2.35 4.93 -28.73
C SER A 5 -2.05 4.49 -27.27
N GLU A 6 -0.84 4.11 -26.96
CA GLU A 6 -0.40 3.78 -25.60
C GLU A 6 -0.19 5.03 -24.74
N LEU A 7 0.26 6.14 -25.32
CA LEU A 7 0.47 7.42 -24.63
C LEU A 7 -0.82 8.15 -24.22
N ILE A 8 -2.00 7.76 -24.76
CA ILE A 8 -3.28 8.45 -24.56
C ILE A 8 -4.29 7.61 -23.75
N ARG A 9 -3.94 6.40 -23.34
CA ARG A 9 -4.89 5.57 -22.56
C ARG A 9 -5.09 6.17 -21.17
N ARG A 10 -6.33 6.58 -20.93
CA ARG A 10 -6.73 7.05 -19.58
C ARG A 10 -6.57 5.89 -18.58
N PRO A 11 -5.96 6.12 -17.41
CA PRO A 11 -5.90 5.11 -16.36
C PRO A 11 -7.30 4.56 -16.06
N PRO A 12 -7.49 3.27 -15.77
CA PRO A 12 -8.82 2.75 -15.44
C PRO A 12 -9.34 3.35 -14.13
N LEU A 13 -10.67 3.33 -13.94
CA LEU A 13 -11.27 3.53 -12.63
C LEU A 13 -11.10 2.26 -11.82
N LEU A 14 -10.71 2.42 -10.56
CA LEU A 14 -10.59 1.33 -9.59
C LEU A 14 -11.95 1.02 -8.96
N HIS A 15 -12.09 -0.19 -8.46
CA HIS A 15 -13.26 -0.62 -7.71
C HIS A 15 -13.29 0.06 -6.33
N VAL A 16 -14.40 0.73 -6.04
CA VAL A 16 -14.72 1.25 -4.72
C VAL A 16 -15.46 0.15 -3.97
N ALA A 17 -14.73 -0.58 -3.14
CA ALA A 17 -15.26 -1.79 -2.49
C ALA A 17 -16.13 -1.47 -1.27
N SER A 18 -15.90 -0.32 -0.63
CA SER A 18 -16.69 0.16 0.50
C SER A 18 -16.75 1.68 0.47
N ASP A 19 -17.93 2.24 0.76
CA ASP A 19 -18.17 3.67 0.98
C ASP A 19 -19.24 3.77 2.06
N THR A 20 -18.82 3.97 3.32
CA THR A 20 -19.66 3.90 4.51
C THR A 20 -19.41 5.08 5.44
N GLY A 21 -20.33 5.30 6.38
CA GLY A 21 -20.24 6.41 7.33
C GLY A 21 -20.53 7.78 6.70
N SER A 22 -20.30 8.83 7.46
CA SER A 22 -20.51 10.22 7.05
C SER A 22 -19.52 11.14 7.74
N GLY A 23 -19.30 12.34 7.20
CA GLY A 23 -18.34 13.33 7.73
C GLY A 23 -17.06 13.41 6.90
N PRO A 24 -15.94 13.89 7.48
CA PRO A 24 -14.68 14.09 6.76
C PRO A 24 -14.18 12.80 6.10
N PRO A 25 -13.77 12.85 4.82
CA PRO A 25 -13.45 11.61 4.09
C PRO A 25 -12.12 11.00 4.54
N VAL A 26 -12.11 9.66 4.66
CA VAL A 26 -10.93 8.82 4.82
C VAL A 26 -10.91 7.82 3.68
N VAL A 27 -9.86 7.85 2.85
CA VAL A 27 -9.69 6.92 1.73
C VAL A 27 -8.59 5.92 2.06
N MET A 28 -8.87 4.63 1.86
CA MET A 28 -7.99 3.53 2.24
C MET A 28 -7.60 2.70 1.03
N ILE A 29 -6.30 2.37 0.89
CA ILE A 29 -5.76 1.49 -0.15
C ILE A 29 -4.86 0.41 0.46
N HIS A 30 -5.10 -0.83 0.07
CA HIS A 30 -4.48 -2.04 0.61
C HIS A 30 -3.10 -2.35 0.01
N GLY A 31 -2.48 -3.43 0.44
CA GLY A 31 -1.19 -3.92 -0.04
C GLY A 31 -1.29 -4.86 -1.25
N ILE A 32 -0.12 -5.38 -1.69
CA ILE A 32 -0.04 -6.37 -2.77
C ILE A 32 -0.81 -7.64 -2.39
N ALA A 33 -1.38 -8.31 -3.39
CA ALA A 33 -2.07 -9.60 -3.23
C ALA A 33 -3.19 -9.57 -2.16
N SER A 34 -3.89 -8.46 -2.01
CA SER A 34 -4.97 -8.29 -1.05
C SER A 34 -6.14 -7.52 -1.67
N SER A 35 -7.05 -7.05 -0.84
CA SER A 35 -8.18 -6.20 -1.19
C SER A 35 -8.59 -5.33 0.00
N TRP A 36 -9.69 -4.62 -0.10
CA TRP A 36 -10.26 -3.82 0.98
C TRP A 36 -10.42 -4.57 2.32
N VAL A 37 -10.49 -5.90 2.31
CA VAL A 37 -10.59 -6.74 3.53
C VAL A 37 -9.43 -6.50 4.50
N THR A 38 -8.30 -5.96 4.03
CA THR A 38 -7.20 -5.47 4.88
C THR A 38 -7.71 -4.55 5.99
N PHE A 39 -8.77 -3.78 5.72
CA PHE A 39 -9.30 -2.76 6.62
C PHE A 39 -10.57 -3.19 7.36
N GLU A 40 -11.02 -4.46 7.27
CA GLU A 40 -12.25 -4.92 7.89
C GLU A 40 -12.33 -4.63 9.40
N ARG A 41 -11.19 -4.62 10.08
CA ARG A 41 -11.09 -4.31 11.52
C ARG A 41 -10.88 -2.83 11.83
N LEU A 42 -10.50 -2.03 10.83
CA LEU A 42 -10.29 -0.61 10.97
C LEU A 42 -11.56 0.19 10.65
N ILE A 43 -12.28 -0.19 9.61
CA ILE A 43 -13.48 0.52 9.15
C ILE A 43 -14.47 0.75 10.29
N PRO A 44 -14.88 -0.23 11.12
CA PRO A 44 -15.84 -0.03 12.20
C PRO A 44 -15.38 0.94 13.30
N LEU A 45 -14.07 1.21 13.40
CA LEU A 45 -13.51 2.16 14.37
C LEU A 45 -13.52 3.60 13.83
N VAL A 46 -13.55 3.77 12.51
CA VAL A 46 -13.42 5.07 11.84
C VAL A 46 -14.75 5.59 11.32
N GLU A 47 -15.61 4.72 10.79
CA GLU A 47 -16.89 5.08 10.17
C GLU A 47 -17.89 5.82 11.07
N PRO A 48 -17.88 5.71 12.44
CA PRO A 48 -18.77 6.51 13.27
C PRO A 48 -18.51 8.01 13.19
N TYR A 49 -17.31 8.43 12.75
CA TYR A 49 -16.86 9.82 12.73
C TYR A 49 -16.46 10.32 11.33
N HIS A 50 -16.34 9.40 10.35
CA HIS A 50 -15.82 9.69 9.03
C HIS A 50 -16.60 8.95 7.94
N ARG A 51 -16.62 9.54 6.74
CA ARG A 51 -16.94 8.78 5.52
C ARG A 51 -15.74 7.97 5.11
N VAL A 52 -15.81 6.64 5.21
CA VAL A 52 -14.72 5.72 4.94
C VAL A 52 -14.90 5.09 3.56
N ILE A 53 -13.90 5.26 2.70
CA ILE A 53 -13.89 4.76 1.33
C ILE A 53 -12.71 3.82 1.16
N ALA A 54 -12.96 2.54 0.96
CA ALA A 54 -11.91 1.55 0.69
C ALA A 54 -11.89 1.20 -0.80
N ILE A 55 -10.70 1.27 -1.41
CA ILE A 55 -10.50 1.10 -2.86
C ILE A 55 -9.55 -0.07 -3.09
N ASP A 56 -9.96 -0.99 -3.96
CA ASP A 56 -9.10 -2.07 -4.42
C ASP A 56 -8.06 -1.54 -5.42
N LEU A 57 -6.80 -1.95 -5.27
CA LEU A 57 -5.70 -1.53 -6.13
C LEU A 57 -5.78 -2.14 -7.53
N LEU A 58 -5.18 -1.48 -8.50
CA LEU A 58 -5.10 -1.95 -9.89
C LEU A 58 -4.60 -3.39 -9.97
N GLY A 59 -5.41 -4.29 -10.56
CA GLY A 59 -5.08 -5.71 -10.69
C GLY A 59 -5.38 -6.58 -9.47
N PHE A 60 -5.94 -6.00 -8.39
CA PHE A 60 -6.29 -6.73 -7.16
C PHE A 60 -7.75 -6.48 -6.76
N GLY A 61 -8.28 -7.35 -5.89
CA GLY A 61 -9.68 -7.32 -5.53
C GLY A 61 -10.59 -7.41 -6.76
N ASP A 62 -11.54 -6.51 -6.86
CA ASP A 62 -12.44 -6.38 -8.02
C ASP A 62 -12.05 -5.23 -8.97
N SER A 63 -10.86 -4.66 -8.79
CA SER A 63 -10.31 -3.65 -9.70
C SER A 63 -9.86 -4.25 -11.03
N PRO A 64 -9.93 -3.44 -12.13
CA PRO A 64 -9.45 -3.87 -13.44
C PRO A 64 -7.99 -4.32 -13.43
N ALA A 65 -7.68 -5.35 -14.24
CA ALA A 65 -6.34 -5.88 -14.46
C ALA A 65 -5.93 -5.76 -15.95
N PRO A 66 -5.60 -4.54 -16.45
CA PRO A 66 -5.29 -4.35 -17.86
C PRO A 66 -4.03 -5.12 -18.29
N GLU A 67 -4.10 -5.85 -19.40
CA GLU A 67 -2.99 -6.64 -19.92
C GLU A 67 -1.76 -5.80 -20.29
N HIS A 68 -1.96 -4.56 -20.72
CA HIS A 68 -0.89 -3.65 -21.09
C HIS A 68 -0.23 -2.95 -19.90
N SER A 69 -0.83 -2.99 -18.70
CA SER A 69 -0.25 -2.36 -17.51
C SER A 69 1.05 -3.05 -17.09
N ARG A 70 2.01 -2.25 -16.67
CA ARG A 70 3.27 -2.67 -16.06
C ARG A 70 3.20 -2.68 -14.53
N TYR A 71 2.09 -2.23 -13.95
CA TYR A 71 1.84 -2.18 -12.51
C TYR A 71 2.94 -1.44 -11.74
N THR A 72 3.42 -0.35 -12.31
CA THR A 72 4.36 0.57 -11.65
C THR A 72 3.63 1.41 -10.58
N ILE A 73 4.38 1.95 -9.61
CA ILE A 73 3.82 2.89 -8.62
C ILE A 73 3.10 4.05 -9.33
N ALA A 74 3.65 4.54 -10.45
CA ALA A 74 3.06 5.63 -11.22
C ALA A 74 1.69 5.24 -11.84
N GLU A 75 1.57 4.03 -12.40
CA GLU A 75 0.30 3.54 -12.97
C GLU A 75 -0.75 3.30 -11.89
N HIS A 76 -0.38 2.70 -10.76
CA HIS A 76 -1.26 2.55 -9.60
C HIS A 76 -1.74 3.90 -9.09
N ALA A 77 -0.82 4.87 -8.89
CA ALA A 77 -1.15 6.20 -8.41
C ALA A 77 -2.02 6.99 -9.39
N ALA A 78 -1.82 6.83 -10.70
CA ALA A 78 -2.63 7.46 -11.73
C ALA A 78 -4.07 6.90 -11.77
N ALA A 79 -4.24 5.58 -11.65
CA ALA A 79 -5.55 4.95 -11.55
C ALA A 79 -6.28 5.36 -10.26
N PHE A 80 -5.57 5.39 -9.14
CA PHE A 80 -6.09 5.90 -7.87
C PHE A 80 -6.51 7.36 -7.97
N ALA A 81 -5.66 8.24 -8.53
CA ALA A 81 -5.97 9.66 -8.69
C ALA A 81 -7.23 9.89 -9.54
N ARG A 82 -7.39 9.13 -10.64
CA ARG A 82 -8.60 9.18 -11.46
C ARG A 82 -9.84 8.74 -10.68
N THR A 83 -9.73 7.68 -9.90
CA THR A 83 -10.83 7.16 -9.07
C THR A 83 -11.25 8.17 -8.01
N VAL A 84 -10.29 8.72 -7.25
CA VAL A 84 -10.56 9.76 -6.24
C VAL A 84 -11.19 11.01 -6.87
N ALA A 85 -10.75 11.41 -8.07
CA ALA A 85 -11.37 12.53 -8.78
C ALA A 85 -12.84 12.27 -9.14
N SER A 86 -13.20 11.01 -9.48
CA SER A 86 -14.59 10.63 -9.79
C SER A 86 -15.51 10.64 -8.57
N LEU A 87 -14.97 10.48 -7.35
CA LEU A 87 -15.73 10.50 -6.10
C LEU A 87 -16.23 11.90 -5.71
N LYS A 88 -15.69 12.95 -6.35
CA LYS A 88 -16.08 14.36 -6.14
C LYS A 88 -16.09 14.75 -4.65
N LEU A 89 -15.07 14.33 -3.91
CA LEU A 89 -14.92 14.68 -2.49
C LEU A 89 -14.85 16.21 -2.36
N GLY A 90 -15.74 16.79 -1.57
CA GLY A 90 -15.90 18.24 -1.42
C GLY A 90 -14.79 18.93 -0.61
N GLU A 91 -13.96 18.15 0.09
CA GLU A 91 -12.90 18.63 0.97
C GLU A 91 -11.65 17.74 0.93
N PRO A 92 -10.50 18.22 1.45
CA PRO A 92 -9.31 17.39 1.59
C PRO A 92 -9.55 16.19 2.52
N PHE A 93 -9.02 15.03 2.16
CA PHE A 93 -9.23 13.76 2.86
C PHE A 93 -7.97 13.23 3.56
N VAL A 94 -8.16 12.30 4.49
CA VAL A 94 -7.07 11.48 5.03
C VAL A 94 -6.86 10.29 4.11
N LEU A 95 -5.61 10.07 3.66
CA LEU A 95 -5.25 8.91 2.85
C LEU A 95 -4.52 7.89 3.73
N VAL A 96 -5.05 6.67 3.79
CA VAL A 96 -4.45 5.54 4.51
C VAL A 96 -3.94 4.54 3.48
N GLY A 97 -2.65 4.23 3.51
CA GLY A 97 -2.05 3.19 2.66
C GLY A 97 -1.39 2.10 3.51
N HIS A 98 -1.69 0.83 3.21
CA HIS A 98 -1.08 -0.31 3.87
C HIS A 98 -0.08 -1.01 2.94
N SER A 99 1.13 -1.35 3.43
CA SER A 99 2.13 -2.12 2.69
C SER A 99 2.47 -1.45 1.34
N MET A 100 2.36 -2.13 0.20
CA MET A 100 2.51 -1.53 -1.14
C MET A 100 1.57 -0.33 -1.35
N GLY A 101 0.37 -0.35 -0.78
CA GLY A 101 -0.54 0.80 -0.79
C GLY A 101 0.06 2.04 -0.14
N ALA A 102 0.95 1.88 0.85
CA ALA A 102 1.67 3.01 1.45
C ALA A 102 2.65 3.66 0.46
N LEU A 103 3.30 2.88 -0.40
CA LEU A 103 4.20 3.39 -1.45
C LEU A 103 3.40 4.19 -2.49
N ILE A 104 2.25 3.66 -2.90
CA ILE A 104 1.32 4.29 -3.85
C ILE A 104 0.72 5.58 -3.24
N ALA A 105 0.31 5.53 -1.97
CA ALA A 105 -0.19 6.69 -1.23
C ALA A 105 0.86 7.80 -1.12
N SER A 106 2.13 7.46 -0.90
CA SER A 106 3.25 8.40 -0.87
C SER A 106 3.42 9.10 -2.22
N ARG A 107 3.39 8.36 -3.33
CA ARG A 107 3.43 8.92 -4.69
C ARG A 107 2.25 9.84 -4.96
N TYR A 108 1.03 9.43 -4.61
CA TYR A 108 -0.15 10.26 -4.75
C TYR A 108 -0.04 11.55 -3.94
N ALA A 109 0.39 11.45 -2.68
CA ALA A 109 0.54 12.59 -1.78
C ALA A 109 1.59 13.61 -2.28
N ALA A 110 2.71 13.13 -2.84
CA ALA A 110 3.73 13.98 -3.45
C ALA A 110 3.16 14.83 -4.61
N MET A 111 2.29 14.24 -5.43
CA MET A 111 1.71 14.90 -6.60
C MET A 111 0.45 15.73 -6.28
N HIS A 112 -0.31 15.37 -5.25
CA HIS A 112 -1.65 15.90 -4.96
C HIS A 112 -1.82 16.37 -3.51
N HIS A 113 -0.76 16.88 -2.85
CA HIS A 113 -0.77 17.26 -1.43
C HIS A 113 -1.92 18.20 -1.04
N ARG A 114 -2.38 19.09 -1.94
CA ARG A 114 -3.53 19.98 -1.69
C ARG A 114 -4.87 19.26 -1.54
N ARG A 115 -4.95 18.01 -1.97
CA ARG A 115 -6.15 17.15 -1.83
C ARG A 115 -6.15 16.39 -0.51
N LEU A 116 -5.08 16.44 0.25
CA LEU A 116 -4.91 15.68 1.48
C LEU A 116 -4.92 16.60 2.70
N ARG A 117 -5.57 16.12 3.75
CA ARG A 117 -5.45 16.66 5.10
C ARG A 117 -4.29 15.99 5.86
N LYS A 118 -4.10 14.69 5.66
CA LYS A 118 -3.10 13.86 6.33
C LYS A 118 -2.79 12.61 5.48
N LEU A 119 -1.58 12.08 5.61
CA LEU A 119 -1.16 10.80 5.05
C LEU A 119 -0.87 9.83 6.20
N VAL A 120 -1.51 8.65 6.20
CA VAL A 120 -1.27 7.57 7.19
C VAL A 120 -0.69 6.37 6.46
N LEU A 121 0.54 5.99 6.79
CA LEU A 121 1.25 4.87 6.20
C LEU A 121 1.29 3.73 7.21
N VAL A 122 0.74 2.59 6.84
CA VAL A 122 0.69 1.40 7.69
C VAL A 122 1.65 0.35 7.16
N SER A 123 2.61 -0.05 7.98
CA SER A 123 3.62 -1.06 7.62
C SER A 123 4.29 -0.83 6.25
N PRO A 124 4.81 0.39 5.96
CA PRO A 124 5.40 0.70 4.67
C PRO A 124 6.73 -0.04 4.47
N PRO A 125 6.90 -0.85 3.41
CA PRO A 125 8.16 -1.53 3.12
C PRO A 125 9.13 -0.57 2.41
N VAL A 126 9.72 0.37 3.16
CA VAL A 126 10.65 1.36 2.62
C VAL A 126 12.06 0.78 2.58
N TYR A 127 12.50 0.34 1.42
CA TYR A 127 13.83 -0.24 1.21
C TYR A 127 14.82 0.80 0.70
N LEU A 128 16.02 0.82 1.28
CA LEU A 128 17.15 1.57 0.78
C LEU A 128 17.92 0.75 -0.29
N PRO A 129 18.66 1.40 -1.19
CA PRO A 129 19.63 0.68 -2.01
C PRO A 129 20.59 -0.11 -1.10
N THR A 130 20.74 -1.41 -1.34
CA THR A 130 21.52 -2.31 -0.44
C THR A 130 22.95 -1.80 -0.19
N ALA A 131 23.55 -1.16 -1.19
CA ALA A 131 24.89 -0.55 -1.08
C ALA A 131 24.97 0.63 -0.09
N THR A 132 23.84 1.21 0.32
CA THR A 132 23.77 2.35 1.25
C THR A 132 23.47 1.92 2.69
N ILE A 133 23.18 0.65 2.93
CA ILE A 133 22.88 0.11 4.26
C ILE A 133 24.20 -0.20 4.97
N SER A 134 24.47 0.54 6.05
CA SER A 134 25.69 0.38 6.85
C SER A 134 25.72 -0.89 7.71
N ASP A 135 24.53 -1.39 8.13
CA ASP A 135 24.39 -2.65 8.88
C ASP A 135 24.41 -3.83 7.92
N GLY A 136 25.50 -4.61 7.96
CA GLY A 136 25.67 -5.78 7.07
C GLY A 136 24.61 -6.88 7.28
N ARG A 137 24.05 -7.02 8.50
CA ARG A 137 22.96 -7.99 8.77
C ARG A 137 21.67 -7.53 8.11
N GLU A 138 21.34 -6.26 8.21
CA GLU A 138 20.16 -5.68 7.56
C GLU A 138 20.30 -5.75 6.03
N ALA A 139 21.47 -5.41 5.47
CA ALA A 139 21.73 -5.52 4.04
C ALA A 139 21.59 -6.97 3.54
N ALA A 140 22.08 -7.95 4.31
CA ALA A 140 21.93 -9.37 3.99
C ALA A 140 20.45 -9.82 4.07
N ALA A 141 19.70 -9.38 5.08
CA ALA A 141 18.27 -9.68 5.22
C ALA A 141 17.46 -9.10 4.05
N GLN A 142 17.72 -7.85 3.66
CA GLN A 142 17.07 -7.24 2.50
C GLN A 142 17.41 -7.98 1.19
N GLY A 143 18.67 -8.40 1.02
CA GLY A 143 19.08 -9.24 -0.11
C GLY A 143 18.37 -10.60 -0.13
N LEU A 144 18.06 -11.17 1.04
CA LEU A 144 17.26 -12.40 1.15
C LEU A 144 15.81 -12.16 0.72
N TYR A 145 15.19 -11.02 1.08
CA TYR A 145 13.85 -10.66 0.62
C TYR A 145 13.78 -10.53 -0.91
N TYR A 146 14.76 -9.88 -1.54
CA TYR A 146 14.78 -9.77 -2.99
C TYR A 146 14.91 -11.13 -3.67
N ARG A 147 15.75 -12.02 -3.15
CA ARG A 147 15.84 -13.41 -3.65
C ARG A 147 14.55 -14.19 -3.42
N ALA A 148 13.89 -13.99 -2.28
CA ALA A 148 12.58 -14.60 -2.02
C ALA A 148 11.52 -14.10 -3.02
N TYR A 149 11.48 -12.79 -3.30
CA TYR A 149 10.57 -12.22 -4.31
C TYR A 149 10.86 -12.78 -5.71
N GLU A 150 12.13 -12.88 -6.09
CA GLU A 150 12.55 -13.53 -7.36
C GLU A 150 12.06 -14.98 -7.43
N TYR A 151 12.33 -15.78 -6.39
CA TYR A 151 11.86 -17.16 -6.29
C TYR A 151 10.33 -17.27 -6.41
N LEU A 152 9.58 -16.41 -5.72
CA LEU A 152 8.12 -16.40 -5.78
C LEU A 152 7.61 -16.09 -7.20
N ARG A 153 8.26 -15.18 -7.92
CA ARG A 153 7.91 -14.82 -9.30
C ARG A 153 8.18 -15.96 -10.28
N GLU A 154 9.26 -16.70 -10.08
CA GLU A 154 9.70 -17.77 -10.98
C GLU A 154 8.95 -19.10 -10.73
N ASN A 155 8.25 -19.22 -9.60
CA ASN A 155 7.58 -20.45 -9.18
C ASN A 155 6.06 -20.26 -8.97
N PRO A 156 5.26 -20.02 -10.04
CA PRO A 156 3.83 -19.69 -9.92
C PRO A 156 3.03 -20.71 -9.12
N SER A 157 3.15 -22.00 -9.49
CA SER A 157 2.38 -23.07 -8.85
C SER A 157 2.70 -23.24 -7.36
N PHE A 158 3.96 -23.02 -6.96
CA PHE A 158 4.36 -23.02 -5.56
C PHE A 158 3.75 -21.82 -4.84
N THR A 159 3.91 -20.62 -5.39
CA THR A 159 3.49 -19.36 -4.79
C THR A 159 1.97 -19.32 -4.58
N ILE A 160 1.18 -19.72 -5.59
CA ILE A 160 -0.27 -19.80 -5.50
C ILE A 160 -0.72 -20.77 -4.41
N ARG A 161 -0.11 -21.98 -4.36
CA ARG A 161 -0.44 -22.98 -3.32
C ARG A 161 -0.03 -22.49 -1.91
N ALA A 162 1.14 -21.90 -1.76
CA ALA A 162 1.64 -21.37 -0.50
C ALA A 162 0.75 -20.22 -0.01
N ALA A 163 0.38 -19.29 -0.89
CA ALA A 163 -0.54 -18.20 -0.58
C ALA A 163 -1.91 -18.73 -0.13
N ALA A 164 -2.48 -19.70 -0.83
CA ALA A 164 -3.74 -20.34 -0.46
C ALA A 164 -3.67 -21.04 0.91
N ALA A 165 -2.55 -21.70 1.23
CA ALA A 165 -2.34 -22.33 2.53
C ALA A 165 -2.25 -21.29 3.65
N LEU A 166 -1.49 -20.22 3.46
CA LEU A 166 -1.37 -19.11 4.43
C LEU A 166 -2.69 -18.36 4.62
N ALA A 167 -3.46 -18.15 3.55
CA ALA A 167 -4.78 -17.52 3.63
C ALA A 167 -5.76 -18.31 4.51
N ARG A 168 -5.68 -19.64 4.51
CA ARG A 168 -6.51 -20.50 5.38
C ARG A 168 -6.16 -20.38 6.87
N LEU A 169 -4.91 -20.02 7.19
CA LEU A 169 -4.43 -19.82 8.56
C LEU A 169 -4.66 -18.39 9.05
N SER A 170 -5.00 -17.47 8.15
CA SER A 170 -5.26 -16.07 8.50
C SER A 170 -6.61 -15.95 9.23
N PRO A 171 -6.69 -15.15 10.31
CA PRO A 171 -7.96 -14.82 10.97
C PRO A 171 -8.84 -13.88 10.12
N ILE A 172 -8.29 -13.28 9.08
CA ILE A 172 -9.00 -12.44 8.11
C ILE A 172 -9.13 -13.22 6.80
N LYS A 173 -10.36 -13.53 6.40
CA LYS A 173 -10.63 -14.26 5.16
C LYS A 173 -10.19 -13.41 3.95
N ASN A 174 -9.61 -14.07 2.95
CA ASN A 174 -9.14 -13.43 1.70
C ASN A 174 -8.12 -12.29 1.91
N LEU A 175 -7.40 -12.25 3.04
CA LEU A 175 -6.36 -11.25 3.28
C LEU A 175 -5.19 -11.37 2.29
N LEU A 176 -4.88 -12.60 1.88
CA LEU A 176 -3.86 -12.90 0.88
C LEU A 176 -4.52 -13.64 -0.28
N ASP A 177 -4.62 -12.97 -1.43
CA ASP A 177 -5.18 -13.52 -2.68
C ASP A 177 -4.11 -13.49 -3.77
N VAL A 178 -3.45 -14.65 -3.98
CA VAL A 178 -2.59 -14.90 -5.12
C VAL A 178 -3.17 -16.08 -5.89
N SER A 179 -3.58 -15.82 -7.12
CA SER A 179 -4.29 -16.77 -7.99
C SER A 179 -3.82 -16.61 -9.44
N GLU A 180 -4.23 -17.50 -10.32
CA GLU A 180 -3.95 -17.35 -11.76
C GLU A 180 -4.52 -16.05 -12.33
N ARG A 181 -5.66 -15.59 -11.82
CA ARG A 181 -6.33 -14.36 -12.25
C ARG A 181 -5.47 -13.12 -12.03
N ASN A 182 -4.80 -13.01 -10.88
CA ASN A 182 -4.01 -11.85 -10.50
C ASN A 182 -2.49 -12.12 -10.49
N TRP A 183 -2.05 -13.25 -11.07
CA TRP A 183 -0.64 -13.61 -11.13
C TRP A 183 0.22 -12.54 -11.79
N ARG A 184 -0.18 -12.07 -12.98
CA ARG A 184 0.55 -11.03 -13.71
C ARG A 184 0.59 -9.70 -12.95
N PRO A 185 -0.52 -9.14 -12.43
CA PRO A 185 -0.51 -8.01 -11.50
C PRO A 185 0.44 -8.21 -10.31
N PHE A 186 0.40 -9.37 -9.66
CA PHE A 186 1.23 -9.69 -8.51
C PHE A 186 2.73 -9.64 -8.85
N VAL A 187 3.17 -10.36 -9.89
CA VAL A 187 4.57 -10.41 -10.31
C VAL A 187 5.09 -9.03 -10.71
N LEU A 188 4.33 -8.32 -11.54
CA LEU A 188 4.76 -7.00 -12.02
C LEU A 188 4.73 -5.93 -10.92
N SER A 189 3.81 -6.02 -9.95
CA SER A 189 3.80 -5.12 -8.80
C SER A 189 4.98 -5.37 -7.86
N LEU A 190 5.37 -6.63 -7.62
CA LEU A 190 6.60 -6.93 -6.87
C LEU A 190 7.80 -6.24 -7.54
N GLN A 191 7.97 -6.47 -8.83
CA GLN A 191 9.11 -6.00 -9.60
C GLN A 191 9.11 -4.47 -9.78
N ASN A 192 7.98 -3.90 -10.19
CA ASN A 192 7.91 -2.51 -10.65
C ASN A 192 7.39 -1.53 -9.59
N SER A 193 6.95 -2.01 -8.43
CA SER A 193 6.46 -1.15 -7.35
C SER A 193 7.24 -1.33 -6.05
N ILE A 194 7.60 -2.56 -5.68
CA ILE A 194 8.30 -2.81 -4.42
C ILE A 194 9.81 -2.77 -4.59
N GLU A 195 10.36 -3.45 -5.62
CA GLU A 195 11.82 -3.54 -5.84
C GLU A 195 12.42 -2.25 -6.41
N THR A 196 11.64 -1.47 -7.17
CA THR A 196 12.08 -0.23 -7.85
C THR A 196 11.40 1.02 -7.30
N GLN A 197 11.14 1.05 -5.99
CA GLN A 197 10.40 2.13 -5.35
C GLN A 197 11.16 3.47 -5.32
N THR A 198 10.37 4.55 -5.31
CA THR A 198 10.85 5.93 -5.17
C THR A 198 10.33 6.58 -3.88
N THR A 199 9.93 5.77 -2.91
CA THR A 199 9.14 6.17 -1.75
C THR A 199 9.79 7.27 -0.92
N LEU A 200 11.10 7.22 -0.69
CA LEU A 200 11.80 8.26 0.07
C LEU A 200 11.77 9.62 -0.64
N THR A 201 11.97 9.63 -1.96
CA THR A 201 11.88 10.87 -2.75
C THR A 201 10.45 11.41 -2.73
N ASP A 202 9.45 10.54 -2.83
CA ASP A 202 8.05 10.92 -2.77
C ASP A 202 7.70 11.51 -1.39
N LEU A 203 8.08 10.84 -0.30
CA LEU A 203 7.84 11.32 1.07
C LEU A 203 8.51 12.66 1.36
N ALA A 204 9.72 12.88 0.86
CA ALA A 204 10.41 14.16 0.99
C ALA A 204 9.65 15.33 0.30
N ALA A 205 8.83 15.04 -0.71
CA ALA A 205 8.00 16.02 -1.41
C ALA A 205 6.62 16.24 -0.77
N VAL A 206 6.18 15.38 0.17
CA VAL A 206 4.88 15.51 0.86
C VAL A 206 4.90 16.72 1.80
N ARG A 207 3.80 17.49 1.80
CA ARG A 207 3.67 18.74 2.56
C ARG A 207 2.53 18.72 3.60
N VAL A 208 1.93 17.57 3.81
CA VAL A 208 0.91 17.36 4.85
C VAL A 208 1.50 16.50 5.98
N PRO A 209 0.90 16.49 7.17
CA PRO A 209 1.31 15.58 8.24
C PRO A 209 1.32 14.14 7.78
N ILE A 210 2.35 13.39 8.17
CA ILE A 210 2.53 11.97 7.87
C ILE A 210 2.56 11.19 9.17
N GLU A 211 1.66 10.23 9.33
CA GLU A 211 1.64 9.28 10.43
C GLU A 211 2.11 7.92 9.91
N VAL A 212 3.09 7.30 10.57
CA VAL A 212 3.59 5.98 10.21
C VAL A 212 3.28 5.01 11.33
N VAL A 213 2.45 4.00 11.07
CA VAL A 213 2.08 2.96 12.03
C VAL A 213 2.70 1.64 11.61
N TYR A 214 3.45 0.99 12.50
CA TYR A 214 4.10 -0.28 12.16
C TYR A 214 4.17 -1.24 13.35
N GLY A 215 4.18 -2.54 13.04
CA GLY A 215 4.34 -3.60 14.03
C GLY A 215 5.81 -3.87 14.35
N SER A 216 6.15 -4.11 15.63
CA SER A 216 7.53 -4.41 16.02
C SER A 216 8.03 -5.78 15.55
N LEU A 217 7.12 -6.67 15.14
CA LEU A 217 7.40 -8.01 14.59
C LEU A 217 7.07 -8.11 13.10
N ASP A 218 6.94 -6.97 12.42
CA ASP A 218 6.68 -6.93 10.98
C ASP A 218 7.93 -7.37 10.20
N PRO A 219 7.89 -8.53 9.51
CA PRO A 219 9.06 -9.06 8.80
C PRO A 219 9.45 -8.24 7.56
N PHE A 220 8.53 -7.42 7.02
CA PHE A 220 8.78 -6.60 5.84
C PHE A 220 9.27 -5.19 6.17
N LEU A 221 9.38 -4.87 7.46
CA LEU A 221 9.91 -3.59 7.90
C LEU A 221 11.43 -3.55 7.70
N ALA A 222 11.91 -2.52 7.00
CA ALA A 222 13.34 -2.24 6.84
C ALA A 222 13.76 -1.15 7.85
N PRO A 223 14.53 -1.49 8.92
CA PRO A 223 14.88 -0.53 9.95
C PRO A 223 15.63 0.70 9.45
N SER A 224 16.54 0.55 8.47
CA SER A 224 17.26 1.68 7.87
C SER A 224 16.34 2.61 7.10
N GLY A 225 15.42 2.07 6.31
CA GLY A 225 14.40 2.85 5.61
C GLY A 225 13.50 3.61 6.59
N LEU A 226 13.05 2.95 7.66
CA LEU A 226 12.23 3.57 8.69
C LEU A 226 12.99 4.73 9.38
N ARG A 227 14.25 4.54 9.77
CA ARG A 227 15.09 5.60 10.37
C ARG A 227 15.21 6.84 9.48
N VAL A 228 15.30 6.65 8.15
CA VAL A 228 15.31 7.79 7.21
C VAL A 228 13.95 8.48 7.16
N VAL A 229 12.85 7.72 7.16
CA VAL A 229 11.50 8.27 7.19
C VAL A 229 11.25 9.06 8.48
N GLU A 230 11.69 8.58 9.64
CA GLU A 230 11.58 9.25 10.95
C GLU A 230 12.30 10.61 11.01
N GLN A 231 13.30 10.83 10.16
CA GLN A 231 14.04 12.11 10.10
C GLN A 231 13.32 13.18 9.27
N LEU A 232 12.26 12.84 8.55
CA LEU A 232 11.48 13.80 7.78
C LEU A 232 10.64 14.69 8.71
N ARG A 233 10.61 16.01 8.42
CA ARG A 233 10.04 17.03 9.33
C ARG A 233 8.56 16.84 9.70
N SER A 234 7.79 16.18 8.85
CA SER A 234 6.33 16.05 9.01
C SER A 234 5.90 14.65 9.41
N VAL A 235 6.81 13.82 9.89
CA VAL A 235 6.55 12.42 10.23
C VAL A 235 6.43 12.21 11.73
N THR A 236 5.35 11.55 12.14
CA THR A 236 5.16 10.97 13.47
C THR A 236 5.08 9.46 13.33
N THR A 237 5.79 8.71 14.17
CA THR A 237 5.78 7.26 14.13
C THR A 237 5.07 6.64 15.32
N HIS A 238 4.35 5.54 15.09
CA HIS A 238 3.60 4.78 16.08
C HIS A 238 4.00 3.31 15.99
N ARG A 239 4.84 2.87 16.90
CA ARG A 239 5.22 1.47 17.00
C ARG A 239 4.16 0.69 17.79
N VAL A 240 3.70 -0.42 17.21
CA VAL A 240 2.77 -1.35 17.85
C VAL A 240 3.56 -2.57 18.32
N ASP A 241 3.84 -2.65 19.64
CA ASP A 241 4.59 -3.76 20.21
C ASP A 241 3.84 -5.08 20.06
N GLY A 242 4.56 -6.12 19.58
CA GLY A 242 4.01 -7.43 19.25
C GLY A 242 3.12 -7.43 17.99
N GLY A 243 2.98 -6.31 17.29
CA GLY A 243 2.28 -6.24 16.01
C GLY A 243 3.10 -6.86 14.87
N ASP A 244 2.43 -7.56 13.97
CA ASP A 244 2.97 -8.07 12.72
C ASP A 244 2.56 -7.17 11.53
N HIS A 245 2.69 -7.67 10.30
CA HIS A 245 2.31 -6.94 9.08
C HIS A 245 0.80 -6.75 8.90
N VAL A 246 -0.01 -7.52 9.62
CA VAL A 246 -1.47 -7.56 9.48
C VAL A 246 -2.13 -6.53 10.39
N ILE A 247 -3.16 -5.83 9.90
CA ILE A 247 -3.93 -4.88 10.71
C ILE A 247 -4.83 -5.67 11.68
N ARG A 248 -4.24 -6.08 12.82
CA ARG A 248 -4.95 -6.71 13.94
C ARG A 248 -5.64 -5.66 14.82
N PRO A 249 -6.55 -6.05 15.74
CA PRO A 249 -7.35 -5.08 16.51
C PRO A 249 -6.52 -4.03 17.26
N ARG A 250 -5.33 -4.37 17.78
CA ARG A 250 -4.44 -3.41 18.46
C ARG A 250 -3.90 -2.38 17.48
N MET A 251 -3.42 -2.81 16.32
CA MET A 251 -2.93 -1.93 15.27
C MET A 251 -4.06 -1.07 14.70
N ALA A 252 -5.26 -1.65 14.48
CA ALA A 252 -6.42 -0.89 14.00
C ALA A 252 -6.77 0.29 14.92
N ARG A 253 -6.73 0.11 16.25
CA ARG A 253 -6.96 1.22 17.20
C ARG A 253 -5.89 2.31 17.10
N VAL A 254 -4.62 1.95 16.94
CA VAL A 254 -3.54 2.94 16.76
C VAL A 254 -3.72 3.71 15.45
N ILE A 255 -4.09 3.01 14.35
CA ILE A 255 -4.37 3.66 13.07
C ILE A 255 -5.57 4.61 13.19
N ALA A 256 -6.66 4.19 13.85
CA ALA A 256 -7.83 5.04 14.06
C ALA A 256 -7.46 6.32 14.84
N THR A 257 -6.61 6.21 15.86
CA THR A 257 -6.07 7.39 16.59
C THR A 257 -5.20 8.28 15.69
N ALA A 258 -4.38 7.70 14.80
CA ALA A 258 -3.55 8.46 13.87
C ALA A 258 -4.38 9.18 12.79
N ILE A 259 -5.55 8.65 12.43
CA ILE A 259 -6.51 9.31 11.53
C ILE A 259 -7.07 10.59 12.19
N GLY A 260 -7.51 10.53 13.44
CA GLY A 260 -7.99 11.64 14.25
C GLY A 260 -9.48 11.69 14.43
#